data_85337d5df44d3f23c20cb05a575dc1b2
#
_entry.id   85337d5df44d3f23c20cb05a575dc1b2
#
_cell.length_a   1.000
_cell.length_b   1.000
_cell.length_c   1.000
_cell.angle_alpha   90.00
_cell.angle_beta   90.00
_cell.angle_gamma   90.00
#
_symmetry.space_group_name_H-M   'P 1'
#
loop_
_entity.id
_entity.type
_entity.pdbx_description
1 polymer ?
#
loop_
_entity_poly.entity_id
_entity_poly.type
_entity_poly.pdbx_seq_one_letter_code
_entity_poly.pdbx_strand_id
1 'polypeptide(L)'
;MKDAFDAISSSITSGLSSGTVHDSLPDGVTCISGDFEGNRNLTGATGEPGEGFVTTYTYTKTYTVKIDPTAVDAEQYDGYYPLNGPTTLTVKGSNDEDVTIDFPIPAGKVTLQKYNLTINYKYADGTEAKPTHTESLTYGSSYSVASPLITGYTADKLTVSGSMPDSDVTVDVTFTAKDYTVTYESNGGSTVPSQTVKYNETANKPADPTKSGYTFAGWYTEEKLTNKYDFATPDANCQGLFYQIQK
;
A
#
# COMPACT_ATOMS: atom_id res chain seq x y z
N MET A 1 -10.55 8.41 16.36
CA MET A 1 -11.12 7.62 17.47
C MET A 1 -10.67 8.27 18.75
N LYS A 2 -11.63 8.78 19.52
CA LYS A 2 -11.32 9.55 20.74
C LYS A 2 -11.39 8.60 21.92
N ASP A 3 -10.31 7.84 22.12
CA ASP A 3 -10.21 7.01 23.31
C ASP A 3 -9.67 7.87 24.44
N ALA A 4 -10.63 8.40 25.20
CA ALA A 4 -10.31 9.07 26.47
C ALA A 4 -10.09 7.99 27.51
N PHE A 5 -8.89 7.90 28.07
CA PHE A 5 -8.60 7.06 29.22
C PHE A 5 -9.02 7.78 30.48
N ASP A 6 -10.07 7.28 31.13
CA ASP A 6 -10.42 7.70 32.48
C ASP A 6 -9.49 7.01 33.48
N ALA A 7 -8.61 7.82 34.06
CA ALA A 7 -7.98 7.69 35.36
C ALA A 7 -7.41 6.31 35.79
N ILE A 8 -6.11 6.21 35.87
CA ILE A 8 -5.51 5.26 36.83
C ILE A 8 -5.70 5.86 38.20
N SER A 9 -6.69 5.38 38.93
CA SER A 9 -6.92 5.73 40.29
C SER A 9 -6.25 4.69 41.19
N SER A 10 -5.19 5.06 41.90
CA SER A 10 -4.60 4.21 42.95
C SER A 10 -4.85 4.80 44.32
N SER A 11 -5.39 3.97 45.19
CA SER A 11 -5.62 4.31 46.61
C SER A 11 -4.55 3.61 47.44
N ILE A 12 -3.74 4.39 48.12
CA ILE A 12 -2.71 3.88 49.05
C ILE A 12 -3.14 4.19 50.49
N THR A 13 -3.30 3.15 51.28
CA THR A 13 -3.68 3.27 52.69
C THR A 13 -2.48 3.20 53.60
N SER A 14 -2.30 4.25 54.37
CA SER A 14 -1.49 4.53 55.58
C SER A 14 -0.02 4.08 55.68
N GLY A 15 0.82 4.96 56.11
CA GLY A 15 2.20 4.70 56.54
C GLY A 15 3.29 5.05 55.52
N LEU A 16 2.94 5.48 54.33
CA LEU A 16 3.90 5.85 53.28
C LEU A 16 4.11 7.36 53.27
N SER A 17 5.34 7.80 53.48
CA SER A 17 5.72 9.22 53.42
C SER A 17 6.06 9.71 52.01
N SER A 18 6.46 8.80 51.14
CA SER A 18 6.81 9.10 49.74
C SER A 18 6.80 7.85 48.88
N GLY A 19 6.65 8.03 47.60
CA GLY A 19 6.75 6.94 46.60
C GLY A 19 7.03 7.51 45.23
N THR A 20 7.50 6.67 44.33
CA THR A 20 7.69 7.03 42.91
C THR A 20 6.78 6.18 42.05
N VAL A 21 5.94 6.83 41.27
CA VAL A 21 5.17 6.17 40.19
C VAL A 21 6.04 6.17 38.95
N HIS A 22 6.24 5.00 38.42
CA HIS A 22 6.85 4.78 37.10
C HIS A 22 5.76 4.45 36.12
N ASP A 23 5.67 5.19 35.01
CA ASP A 23 4.67 5.01 33.97
C ASP A 23 5.34 5.12 32.61
N SER A 24 4.84 4.32 31.64
CA SER A 24 5.38 4.29 30.28
C SER A 24 4.27 4.11 29.26
N LEU A 25 4.53 4.51 28.03
CA LEU A 25 3.66 4.19 26.90
C LEU A 25 4.27 3.03 26.11
N PRO A 26 3.46 2.09 25.61
CA PRO A 26 3.94 1.02 24.75
C PRO A 26 4.31 1.57 23.36
N ASP A 27 5.07 0.77 22.60
CA ASP A 27 5.42 1.13 21.22
C ASP A 27 4.16 1.41 20.40
N GLY A 28 4.23 2.43 19.54
CA GLY A 28 3.09 2.84 18.71
C GLY A 28 1.99 3.61 19.43
N VAL A 29 2.12 3.87 20.75
CA VAL A 29 1.20 4.71 21.50
C VAL A 29 1.86 6.03 21.84
N THR A 30 1.22 7.13 21.48
CA THR A 30 1.73 8.50 21.72
C THR A 30 0.70 9.32 22.48
N CYS A 31 1.13 10.02 23.52
CA CYS A 31 0.28 11.00 24.21
C CYS A 31 0.10 12.23 23.31
N ILE A 32 -1.14 12.62 23.05
CA ILE A 32 -1.49 13.78 22.21
C ILE A 32 -2.09 14.95 23.00
N SER A 33 -2.59 14.70 24.21
CA SER A 33 -3.04 15.75 25.12
C SER A 33 -3.16 15.24 26.54
N GLY A 34 -3.07 16.13 27.53
CA GLY A 34 -3.07 15.81 28.96
C GLY A 34 -1.65 15.77 29.52
N ASP A 35 -1.56 15.41 30.80
CA ASP A 35 -0.30 15.42 31.54
C ASP A 35 0.29 14.01 31.66
N PHE A 36 0.82 13.45 30.60
CA PHE A 36 1.61 12.23 30.69
C PHE A 36 3.02 12.60 31.24
N GLU A 37 3.33 12.11 32.42
CA GLU A 37 4.67 12.17 33.01
C GLU A 37 5.12 10.76 33.32
N GLY A 38 6.19 10.29 32.64
CA GLY A 38 6.66 8.91 32.74
C GLY A 38 7.07 8.49 34.16
N ASN A 39 7.66 9.38 34.94
CA ASN A 39 8.03 9.11 36.32
C ASN A 39 7.62 10.29 37.22
N ARG A 40 7.05 10.01 38.38
CA ARG A 40 6.63 11.05 39.30
C ARG A 40 6.85 10.66 40.77
N ASN A 41 7.42 11.56 41.50
CA ASN A 41 7.53 11.44 42.95
C ASN A 41 6.23 11.90 43.62
N LEU A 42 5.66 11.03 44.43
CA LEU A 42 4.52 11.33 45.29
C LEU A 42 5.05 11.66 46.69
N THR A 43 4.78 12.85 47.16
CA THR A 43 5.04 13.24 48.56
C THR A 43 3.71 13.26 49.30
N GLY A 44 3.57 12.38 50.26
CA GLY A 44 2.41 12.39 51.15
C GLY A 44 2.47 13.53 52.16
N ALA A 45 1.31 14.00 52.61
CA ALA A 45 1.27 14.80 53.80
C ALA A 45 1.67 13.95 55.02
N THR A 46 2.60 14.41 55.82
CA THR A 46 2.99 13.79 57.08
C THR A 46 1.82 13.88 58.06
N GLY A 47 1.08 12.78 58.20
CA GLY A 47 0.14 12.62 59.29
C GLY A 47 0.88 12.09 60.49
N GLU A 48 0.66 12.68 61.67
CA GLU A 48 1.18 12.18 62.95
C GLU A 48 0.72 10.72 63.16
N PRO A 49 1.59 9.82 63.63
CA PRO A 49 1.21 8.44 63.94
C PRO A 49 0.40 8.43 65.22
N GLY A 50 -0.91 8.43 65.12
CA GLY A 50 -1.81 8.41 66.27
C GLY A 50 -3.19 7.89 65.89
N GLU A 51 -3.49 6.73 66.35
CA GLU A 51 -4.83 6.15 66.51
C GLU A 51 -5.71 6.04 65.24
N GLY A 52 -5.55 4.96 64.50
CA GLY A 52 -6.64 4.38 63.72
C GLY A 52 -7.18 5.15 62.51
N PHE A 53 -6.55 6.22 62.08
CA PHE A 53 -6.97 6.96 60.89
C PHE A 53 -6.25 6.43 59.63
N VAL A 54 -7.01 5.84 58.73
CA VAL A 54 -6.56 5.50 57.38
C VAL A 54 -6.69 6.77 56.54
N THR A 55 -5.58 7.38 56.17
CA THR A 55 -5.59 8.46 55.20
C THR A 55 -5.45 7.88 53.81
N THR A 56 -6.50 8.03 52.99
CA THR A 56 -6.47 7.63 51.60
C THR A 56 -6.02 8.79 50.71
N TYR A 57 -4.94 8.59 49.98
CA TYR A 57 -4.50 9.54 48.98
C TYR A 57 -4.95 9.02 47.59
N THR A 58 -5.69 9.86 46.87
CA THR A 58 -6.09 9.55 45.49
C THR A 58 -5.32 10.45 44.54
N TYR A 59 -4.59 9.86 43.64
CA TYR A 59 -3.91 10.55 42.54
C TYR A 59 -4.54 10.13 41.22
N THR A 60 -5.04 11.10 40.44
CA THR A 60 -5.70 10.85 39.16
C THR A 60 -4.97 11.64 38.09
N LYS A 61 -4.61 10.96 37.02
CA LYS A 61 -4.13 11.57 35.76
C LYS A 61 -5.00 11.17 34.60
N THR A 62 -5.32 12.12 33.73
CA THR A 62 -6.08 11.89 32.51
C THR A 62 -5.27 12.40 31.33
N TYR A 63 -5.06 11.57 30.35
CA TYR A 63 -4.43 11.93 29.10
C TYR A 63 -5.08 11.21 27.93
N THR A 64 -4.94 11.79 26.73
CA THR A 64 -5.42 11.19 25.49
C THR A 64 -4.25 10.62 24.72
N VAL A 65 -4.37 9.40 24.27
CA VAL A 65 -3.35 8.73 23.46
C VAL A 65 -3.84 8.52 22.02
N LYS A 66 -2.89 8.54 21.11
CA LYS A 66 -3.06 8.11 19.72
C LYS A 66 -2.29 6.81 19.53
N ILE A 67 -2.94 5.84 18.91
CA ILE A 67 -2.32 4.58 18.52
C ILE A 67 -1.93 4.69 17.04
N ASP A 68 -0.68 4.34 16.73
CA ASP A 68 -0.26 4.13 15.36
C ASP A 68 -0.65 2.71 14.93
N PRO A 69 -1.65 2.54 14.06
CA PRO A 69 -2.12 1.22 13.67
C PRO A 69 -1.09 0.41 12.85
N THR A 70 -0.04 1.07 12.35
CA THR A 70 1.04 0.38 11.63
C THR A 70 2.08 -0.23 12.57
N ALA A 71 2.16 0.26 13.80
CA ALA A 71 3.05 -0.24 14.84
C ALA A 71 2.39 -1.27 15.76
N VAL A 72 1.07 -1.52 15.57
CA VAL A 72 0.26 -2.39 16.43
C VAL A 72 -0.01 -3.71 15.72
N ASP A 73 0.46 -4.81 16.29
CA ASP A 73 0.01 -6.15 15.90
C ASP A 73 -1.33 -6.45 16.57
N ALA A 74 -2.42 -6.09 15.88
CA ALA A 74 -3.77 -6.28 16.39
C ALA A 74 -4.16 -7.78 16.55
N GLU A 75 -3.47 -8.70 15.87
CA GLU A 75 -3.73 -10.14 15.98
C GLU A 75 -3.15 -10.71 17.28
N GLN A 76 -2.03 -10.15 17.74
CA GLN A 76 -1.36 -10.60 18.96
C GLN A 76 -2.23 -10.40 20.21
N TYR A 77 -3.13 -9.42 20.21
CA TYR A 77 -3.92 -9.02 21.39
C TYR A 77 -5.44 -9.24 21.22
N ASP A 78 -5.85 -10.08 20.28
CA ASP A 78 -7.27 -10.38 20.02
C ASP A 78 -8.12 -9.10 19.79
N GLY A 79 -7.51 -8.09 19.15
CA GLY A 79 -8.13 -6.80 18.88
C GLY A 79 -8.09 -5.81 20.05
N TYR A 80 -7.46 -6.17 21.18
CA TYR A 80 -7.20 -5.27 22.30
C TYR A 80 -5.72 -4.93 22.34
N TYR A 81 -5.40 -3.66 22.48
CA TYR A 81 -4.02 -3.19 22.56
C TYR A 81 -3.76 -2.48 23.87
N PRO A 82 -2.61 -2.72 24.54
CA PRO A 82 -2.26 -2.01 25.75
C PRO A 82 -2.12 -0.51 25.43
N LEU A 83 -2.83 0.31 26.20
CA LEU A 83 -2.84 1.77 26.03
C LEU A 83 -1.84 2.46 26.95
N ASN A 84 -1.31 1.70 27.88
CA ASN A 84 -0.24 2.08 28.76
C ASN A 84 0.78 0.95 28.85
N GLY A 85 2.03 1.27 29.15
CA GLY A 85 3.05 0.29 29.51
C GLY A 85 2.93 -0.19 30.94
N PRO A 86 3.89 -0.96 31.42
CA PRO A 86 3.96 -1.34 32.83
C PRO A 86 3.97 -0.10 33.71
N THR A 87 3.00 0.00 34.60
CA THR A 87 2.91 1.07 35.57
C THR A 87 3.18 0.50 36.96
N THR A 88 4.14 1.04 37.67
CA THR A 88 4.55 0.58 38.99
C THR A 88 4.60 1.73 39.98
N LEU A 89 4.32 1.42 41.22
CA LEU A 89 4.59 2.33 42.36
C LEU A 89 5.67 1.70 43.20
N THR A 90 6.79 2.40 43.35
CA THR A 90 7.84 2.02 44.29
C THR A 90 7.75 2.89 45.55
N VAL A 91 7.64 2.26 46.68
CA VAL A 91 7.55 2.91 48.00
C VAL A 91 8.61 2.36 48.95
N LYS A 92 8.97 3.11 49.95
CA LYS A 92 9.82 2.63 51.05
C LYS A 92 8.99 1.88 52.09
N GLY A 93 9.34 0.65 52.34
CA GLY A 93 8.79 -0.15 53.45
C GLY A 93 9.32 0.28 54.81
N SER A 94 8.85 -0.39 55.87
CA SER A 94 9.21 -0.10 57.24
C SER A 94 10.69 -0.32 57.57
N ASN A 95 11.40 -1.13 56.80
CA ASN A 95 12.84 -1.42 56.96
C ASN A 95 13.69 -0.66 55.94
N ASP A 96 13.15 0.38 55.30
CA ASP A 96 13.78 1.17 54.23
C ASP A 96 14.04 0.39 52.95
N GLU A 97 13.49 -0.83 52.84
CA GLU A 97 13.49 -1.57 51.58
C GLU A 97 12.51 -0.97 50.54
N ASP A 98 12.82 -1.12 49.26
CA ASP A 98 11.91 -0.75 48.17
C ASP A 98 10.84 -1.83 47.99
N VAL A 99 9.58 -1.43 48.04
CA VAL A 99 8.42 -2.25 47.74
C VAL A 99 7.80 -1.74 46.45
N THR A 100 7.70 -2.59 45.45
CA THR A 100 7.10 -2.27 44.16
C THR A 100 5.72 -2.89 44.05
N ILE A 101 4.74 -2.11 43.62
CA ILE A 101 3.37 -2.47 43.42
C ILE A 101 3.08 -2.29 41.94
N ASP A 102 2.65 -3.37 41.26
CA ASP A 102 2.28 -3.34 39.85
C ASP A 102 0.80 -2.97 39.70
N PHE A 103 0.49 -2.12 38.73
CA PHE A 103 -0.88 -1.78 38.37
C PHE A 103 -1.30 -2.52 37.11
N PRO A 104 -2.60 -2.87 36.97
CA PRO A 104 -3.12 -3.45 35.76
C PRO A 104 -2.88 -2.55 34.56
N ILE A 105 -2.43 -3.13 33.45
CA ILE A 105 -2.28 -2.42 32.19
C ILE A 105 -3.64 -2.30 31.52
N PRO A 106 -4.16 -1.08 31.32
CA PRO A 106 -5.42 -0.89 30.61
C PRO A 106 -5.22 -1.22 29.13
N ALA A 107 -6.23 -1.87 28.53
CA ALA A 107 -6.24 -2.18 27.11
C ALA A 107 -7.50 -1.61 26.44
N GLY A 108 -7.32 -1.03 25.27
CA GLY A 108 -8.39 -0.52 24.43
C GLY A 108 -8.62 -1.41 23.20
N LYS A 109 -9.86 -1.51 22.76
CA LYS A 109 -10.17 -2.19 21.50
C LYS A 109 -9.74 -1.30 20.34
N VAL A 110 -8.85 -1.83 19.49
CA VAL A 110 -8.41 -1.19 18.26
C VAL A 110 -9.15 -1.81 17.09
N THR A 111 -9.94 -1.00 16.39
CA THR A 111 -10.55 -1.40 15.12
C THR A 111 -9.77 -0.74 14.00
N LEU A 112 -9.02 -1.54 13.26
CA LEU A 112 -8.29 -1.04 12.11
C LEU A 112 -9.28 -0.70 10.99
N GLN A 113 -9.24 0.53 10.52
CA GLN A 113 -10.06 0.97 9.39
C GLN A 113 -9.58 0.33 8.10
N LYS A 114 -10.54 -0.06 7.26
CA LYS A 114 -10.26 -0.61 5.94
C LYS A 114 -10.69 0.39 4.87
N TYR A 115 -9.89 0.44 3.82
CA TYR A 115 -10.11 1.28 2.65
C TYR A 115 -9.99 0.44 1.38
N ASN A 116 -10.60 0.91 0.30
CA ASN A 116 -10.62 0.17 -0.95
C ASN A 116 -9.45 0.60 -1.85
N LEU A 117 -8.70 -0.38 -2.32
CA LEU A 117 -7.80 -0.24 -3.45
C LEU A 117 -8.58 -0.60 -4.72
N THR A 118 -8.63 0.33 -5.68
CA THR A 118 -9.24 0.13 -6.99
C THR A 118 -8.19 0.34 -8.07
N ILE A 119 -7.97 -0.64 -8.93
CA ILE A 119 -7.06 -0.54 -10.07
C ILE A 119 -7.86 -0.72 -11.35
N ASN A 120 -7.94 0.34 -12.14
CA ASN A 120 -8.61 0.31 -13.44
C ASN A 120 -7.58 0.01 -14.53
N TYR A 121 -7.89 -0.91 -15.40
CA TYR A 121 -7.07 -1.27 -16.56
C TYR A 121 -7.71 -0.72 -17.83
N LYS A 122 -7.07 0.26 -18.46
CA LYS A 122 -7.62 0.98 -19.61
C LYS A 122 -6.66 0.97 -20.80
N TYR A 123 -7.20 0.97 -22.00
CA TYR A 123 -6.41 1.32 -23.16
C TYR A 123 -6.15 2.82 -23.24
N ALA A 124 -5.23 3.24 -24.11
CA ALA A 124 -4.87 4.64 -24.29
C ALA A 124 -6.05 5.54 -24.74
N ASP A 125 -7.09 4.96 -25.34
CA ASP A 125 -8.33 5.64 -25.69
C ASP A 125 -9.34 5.78 -24.54
N GLY A 126 -9.00 5.24 -23.36
CA GLY A 126 -9.83 5.26 -22.17
C GLY A 126 -10.82 4.10 -22.04
N THR A 127 -10.93 3.24 -23.04
CA THR A 127 -11.78 2.05 -22.97
C THR A 127 -11.22 1.01 -22.01
N GLU A 128 -12.08 0.16 -21.45
CA GLU A 128 -11.67 -0.90 -20.52
C GLU A 128 -10.83 -1.96 -21.25
N ALA A 129 -9.64 -2.23 -20.70
CA ALA A 129 -8.72 -3.24 -21.23
C ALA A 129 -8.85 -4.58 -20.52
N LYS A 130 -9.14 -4.55 -19.22
CA LYS A 130 -9.40 -5.70 -18.33
C LYS A 130 -10.32 -5.27 -17.20
N PRO A 131 -11.05 -6.20 -16.57
CA PRO A 131 -11.89 -5.92 -15.42
C PRO A 131 -11.11 -5.23 -14.31
N THR A 132 -11.73 -4.25 -13.68
CA THR A 132 -11.17 -3.52 -12.53
C THR A 132 -10.83 -4.47 -11.39
N HIS A 133 -9.64 -4.33 -10.81
CA HIS A 133 -9.26 -5.00 -9.57
C HIS A 133 -9.71 -4.16 -8.39
N THR A 134 -10.38 -4.79 -7.42
CA THR A 134 -10.76 -4.16 -6.14
C THR A 134 -10.39 -5.05 -4.98
N GLU A 135 -9.81 -4.44 -3.94
CA GLU A 135 -9.41 -5.12 -2.72
C GLU A 135 -9.64 -4.20 -1.53
N SER A 136 -10.13 -4.75 -0.40
CA SER A 136 -10.31 -3.99 0.84
C SER A 136 -9.16 -4.27 1.78
N LEU A 137 -8.33 -3.26 2.04
CA LEU A 137 -7.08 -3.33 2.76
C LEU A 137 -7.14 -2.51 4.05
N THR A 138 -6.45 -2.99 5.06
CA THR A 138 -6.30 -2.26 6.33
C THR A 138 -5.39 -1.06 6.15
N TYR A 139 -5.69 0.05 6.81
CA TYR A 139 -4.79 1.20 6.88
C TYR A 139 -3.36 0.78 7.24
N GLY A 140 -2.38 1.28 6.51
CA GLY A 140 -0.96 1.00 6.70
C GLY A 140 -0.46 -0.32 6.10
N SER A 141 -1.34 -1.25 5.70
CA SER A 141 -0.92 -2.50 5.07
C SER A 141 -0.30 -2.26 3.70
N SER A 142 0.74 -3.04 3.38
CA SER A 142 1.38 -3.00 2.07
C SER A 142 0.53 -3.74 1.03
N TYR A 143 0.54 -3.25 -0.20
CA TYR A 143 -0.04 -3.94 -1.34
C TYR A 143 0.93 -4.00 -2.53
N SER A 144 0.81 -5.05 -3.34
CA SER A 144 1.59 -5.24 -4.56
C SER A 144 0.80 -6.09 -5.53
N VAL A 145 0.19 -5.45 -6.53
CA VAL A 145 -0.67 -6.08 -7.53
C VAL A 145 0.01 -6.01 -8.89
N ALA A 146 0.31 -7.16 -9.48
CA ALA A 146 0.87 -7.22 -10.82
C ALA A 146 -0.20 -6.87 -11.86
N SER A 147 0.14 -6.04 -12.83
CA SER A 147 -0.75 -5.73 -13.95
C SER A 147 -0.89 -6.92 -14.88
N PRO A 148 -2.08 -7.18 -15.44
CA PRO A 148 -2.30 -8.29 -16.37
C PRO A 148 -1.49 -8.10 -17.65
N LEU A 149 -1.05 -9.20 -18.24
CA LEU A 149 -0.43 -9.18 -19.56
C LEU A 149 -1.50 -9.14 -20.65
N ILE A 150 -1.35 -8.22 -21.61
CA ILE A 150 -2.20 -8.12 -22.79
C ILE A 150 -1.30 -8.23 -24.03
N THR A 151 -1.56 -9.23 -24.86
CA THR A 151 -0.80 -9.45 -26.10
C THR A 151 -0.83 -8.20 -26.98
N GLY A 152 0.32 -7.76 -27.45
CA GLY A 152 0.44 -6.60 -28.32
C GLY A 152 0.40 -5.24 -27.61
N TYR A 153 0.26 -5.23 -26.28
CA TYR A 153 0.24 -3.99 -25.49
C TYR A 153 1.33 -3.96 -24.42
N THR A 154 1.65 -2.78 -23.96
CA THR A 154 2.55 -2.55 -22.84
C THR A 154 1.82 -1.70 -21.79
N ALA A 155 1.81 -2.16 -20.54
CA ALA A 155 1.29 -1.40 -19.41
C ALA A 155 2.30 -0.32 -18.99
N ASP A 156 1.80 0.87 -18.63
CA ASP A 156 2.61 1.96 -18.05
C ASP A 156 3.14 1.61 -16.65
N LYS A 157 2.41 0.73 -15.92
CA LYS A 157 2.79 0.18 -14.62
C LYS A 157 2.71 -1.34 -14.67
N LEU A 158 3.86 -2.01 -14.53
CA LEU A 158 3.90 -3.49 -14.48
C LEU A 158 3.42 -4.04 -13.14
N THR A 159 3.53 -3.23 -12.09
CA THR A 159 3.05 -3.53 -10.75
C THR A 159 2.55 -2.25 -10.10
N VAL A 160 1.41 -2.33 -9.45
CA VAL A 160 0.87 -1.27 -8.58
C VAL A 160 1.16 -1.65 -7.15
N SER A 161 1.99 -0.89 -6.46
CA SER A 161 2.42 -1.19 -5.10
C SER A 161 2.46 0.08 -4.23
N GLY A 162 2.29 -0.11 -2.94
CA GLY A 162 2.30 0.97 -1.95
C GLY A 162 1.89 0.49 -0.57
N SER A 163 1.58 1.44 0.29
CA SER A 163 0.92 1.20 1.58
C SER A 163 -0.44 1.89 1.57
N MET A 164 -1.44 1.26 2.17
CA MET A 164 -2.82 1.77 2.19
C MET A 164 -2.91 3.02 3.08
N PRO A 165 -3.27 4.20 2.52
CA PRO A 165 -3.46 5.42 3.31
C PRO A 165 -4.78 5.35 4.10
N ASP A 166 -5.12 6.43 4.80
CA ASP A 166 -6.37 6.61 5.54
C ASP A 166 -7.57 7.02 4.63
N SER A 167 -7.53 6.60 3.37
CA SER A 167 -8.54 6.86 2.35
C SER A 167 -8.52 5.80 1.26
N ASP A 168 -9.59 5.70 0.49
CA ASP A 168 -9.66 4.86 -0.70
C ASP A 168 -8.61 5.31 -1.74
N VAL A 169 -8.01 4.33 -2.41
CA VAL A 169 -6.99 4.53 -3.45
C VAL A 169 -7.53 4.05 -4.79
N THR A 170 -7.44 4.91 -5.81
CA THR A 170 -7.75 4.53 -7.19
C THR A 170 -6.52 4.77 -8.06
N VAL A 171 -6.11 3.74 -8.81
CA VAL A 171 -4.98 3.79 -9.74
C VAL A 171 -5.45 3.38 -11.11
N ASP A 172 -5.14 4.18 -12.13
CA ASP A 172 -5.31 3.79 -13.52
C ASP A 172 -4.00 3.22 -14.05
N VAL A 173 -4.09 2.07 -14.72
CA VAL A 173 -3.02 1.43 -15.50
C VAL A 173 -3.39 1.53 -16.96
N THR A 174 -2.53 2.18 -17.76
CA THR A 174 -2.78 2.43 -19.17
C THR A 174 -2.00 1.45 -20.04
N PHE A 175 -2.71 0.80 -20.96
CA PHE A 175 -2.15 -0.11 -21.93
C PHE A 175 -1.99 0.58 -23.30
N THR A 176 -0.74 0.70 -23.75
CA THR A 176 -0.39 1.28 -25.05
C THR A 176 -0.05 0.17 -26.03
N ALA A 177 -0.61 0.24 -27.23
CA ALA A 177 -0.29 -0.69 -28.30
C ALA A 177 1.19 -0.61 -28.66
N LYS A 178 1.82 -1.77 -28.82
CA LYS A 178 3.23 -1.87 -29.24
C LYS A 178 3.37 -1.46 -30.70
N ASP A 179 4.50 -0.83 -31.00
CA ASP A 179 4.89 -0.54 -32.36
C ASP A 179 5.58 -1.76 -32.98
N TYR A 180 5.19 -2.08 -34.22
CA TYR A 180 5.79 -3.11 -35.04
C TYR A 180 6.35 -2.48 -36.31
N THR A 181 7.46 -3.02 -36.81
CA THR A 181 8.05 -2.58 -38.06
C THR A 181 7.66 -3.54 -39.17
N VAL A 182 6.95 -3.04 -40.16
CA VAL A 182 6.68 -3.75 -41.41
C VAL A 182 7.82 -3.48 -42.39
N THR A 183 8.55 -4.54 -42.76
CA THR A 183 9.63 -4.47 -43.74
C THR A 183 9.16 -5.03 -45.06
N TYR A 184 9.65 -4.48 -46.17
CA TYR A 184 9.27 -4.87 -47.53
C TYR A 184 10.48 -5.46 -48.23
N GLU A 185 10.41 -6.75 -48.57
CA GLU A 185 11.46 -7.41 -49.32
C GLU A 185 11.17 -7.29 -50.81
N SER A 186 11.96 -6.50 -51.52
CA SER A 186 11.72 -6.13 -52.91
C SER A 186 12.33 -7.10 -53.94
N ASN A 187 12.90 -8.21 -53.49
CA ASN A 187 13.43 -9.31 -54.36
C ASN A 187 14.19 -8.80 -55.61
N GLY A 188 15.02 -7.78 -55.44
CA GLY A 188 15.80 -7.14 -56.48
C GLY A 188 15.06 -6.10 -57.34
N GLY A 189 13.90 -5.63 -56.90
CA GLY A 189 13.24 -4.42 -57.42
C GLY A 189 13.65 -3.14 -56.71
N SER A 190 12.97 -2.02 -56.97
CA SER A 190 13.20 -0.77 -56.28
C SER A 190 12.94 -0.91 -54.80
N THR A 191 13.76 -0.23 -53.97
CA THR A 191 13.62 -0.25 -52.51
C THR A 191 12.30 0.36 -52.07
N VAL A 192 11.62 -0.31 -51.12
CA VAL A 192 10.42 0.18 -50.44
C VAL A 192 10.78 0.42 -48.96
N PRO A 193 10.59 1.63 -48.43
CA PRO A 193 10.91 1.91 -47.07
C PRO A 193 10.00 1.15 -46.10
N SER A 194 10.54 0.70 -44.99
CA SER A 194 9.77 0.14 -43.88
C SER A 194 8.82 1.17 -43.26
N GLN A 195 7.76 0.71 -42.64
CA GLN A 195 6.85 1.54 -41.87
C GLN A 195 6.61 0.99 -40.47
N THR A 196 6.34 1.87 -39.52
CA THR A 196 5.93 1.49 -38.17
C THR A 196 4.41 1.47 -38.10
N VAL A 197 3.84 0.40 -37.55
CA VAL A 197 2.40 0.17 -37.40
C VAL A 197 2.13 -0.27 -35.98
N LYS A 198 1.08 0.25 -35.36
CA LYS A 198 0.69 -0.20 -34.02
C LYS A 198 0.00 -1.55 -34.09
N TYR A 199 0.14 -2.31 -33.00
CA TYR A 199 -0.56 -3.58 -32.84
C TYR A 199 -2.05 -3.43 -33.17
N ASN A 200 -2.55 -4.33 -33.98
CA ASN A 200 -3.95 -4.38 -34.43
C ASN A 200 -4.40 -3.19 -35.31
N GLU A 201 -3.45 -2.41 -35.84
CA GLU A 201 -3.72 -1.42 -36.89
C GLU A 201 -3.35 -1.96 -38.27
N THR A 202 -3.83 -1.31 -39.33
CA THR A 202 -3.54 -1.65 -40.71
C THR A 202 -2.27 -0.98 -41.21
N ALA A 203 -1.45 -1.70 -41.95
CA ALA A 203 -0.34 -1.12 -42.69
C ALA A 203 -0.84 -0.32 -43.89
N ASN A 204 -0.22 0.82 -44.13
CA ASN A 204 -0.50 1.56 -45.38
C ASN A 204 0.11 0.82 -46.60
N LYS A 205 -0.66 0.67 -47.68
CA LYS A 205 -0.10 0.12 -48.89
C LYS A 205 0.96 1.04 -49.48
N PRO A 206 2.23 0.59 -49.61
CA PRO A 206 3.27 1.41 -50.21
C PRO A 206 3.08 1.52 -51.75
N ALA A 207 3.83 2.41 -52.38
CA ALA A 207 3.91 2.45 -53.83
C ALA A 207 4.43 1.12 -54.39
N ASP A 208 3.88 0.70 -55.52
CA ASP A 208 4.28 -0.54 -56.16
C ASP A 208 5.75 -0.46 -56.63
N PRO A 209 6.62 -1.41 -56.27
CA PRO A 209 8.02 -1.39 -56.64
C PRO A 209 8.17 -1.69 -58.15
N THR A 210 9.25 -1.17 -58.73
CA THR A 210 9.57 -1.38 -60.15
C THR A 210 10.78 -2.27 -60.34
N LYS A 211 10.76 -3.10 -61.40
CA LYS A 211 11.92 -3.87 -61.84
C LYS A 211 11.83 -4.02 -63.39
N SER A 212 12.95 -3.70 -64.06
CA SER A 212 12.99 -3.75 -65.52
C SER A 212 12.67 -5.14 -66.08
N GLY A 213 11.72 -5.22 -67.00
CA GLY A 213 11.27 -6.48 -67.61
C GLY A 213 10.30 -7.30 -66.74
N TYR A 214 9.75 -6.75 -65.68
CA TYR A 214 8.84 -7.46 -64.77
C TYR A 214 7.61 -6.60 -64.45
N THR A 215 6.51 -7.27 -64.11
CA THR A 215 5.27 -6.63 -63.61
C THR A 215 5.06 -6.98 -62.15
N PHE A 216 4.69 -5.99 -61.33
CA PHE A 216 4.36 -6.19 -59.94
C PHE A 216 3.05 -6.95 -59.77
N ALA A 217 3.06 -8.08 -59.04
CA ALA A 217 1.89 -8.94 -58.84
C ALA A 217 1.18 -8.75 -57.50
N GLY A 218 1.88 -8.18 -56.50
CA GLY A 218 1.33 -7.91 -55.18
C GLY A 218 2.32 -8.16 -54.03
N TRP A 219 1.86 -7.87 -52.83
CA TRP A 219 2.56 -8.17 -51.58
C TRP A 219 2.04 -9.46 -50.98
N TYR A 220 2.90 -10.23 -50.32
CA TYR A 220 2.61 -11.54 -49.75
C TYR A 220 3.21 -11.64 -48.35
N THR A 221 2.61 -12.50 -47.51
CA THR A 221 3.04 -12.68 -46.11
C THR A 221 4.26 -13.57 -45.95
N GLU A 222 4.67 -14.29 -46.99
CA GLU A 222 5.77 -15.24 -46.96
C GLU A 222 6.51 -15.31 -48.30
N GLU A 223 7.76 -15.78 -48.27
CA GLU A 223 8.65 -15.89 -49.42
C GLU A 223 8.11 -16.83 -50.52
N LYS A 224 7.28 -17.82 -50.13
CA LYS A 224 6.66 -18.76 -51.09
C LYS A 224 5.56 -18.11 -51.96
N LEU A 225 5.14 -16.89 -51.61
CA LEU A 225 4.19 -16.06 -52.36
C LEU A 225 2.84 -16.76 -52.59
N THR A 226 2.34 -17.48 -51.60
CA THR A 226 1.04 -18.18 -51.66
C THR A 226 -0.08 -17.35 -51.04
N ASN A 227 0.21 -16.59 -49.98
CA ASN A 227 -0.81 -15.81 -49.28
C ASN A 227 -0.61 -14.31 -49.54
N LYS A 228 -1.49 -13.76 -50.37
CA LYS A 228 -1.46 -12.33 -50.69
C LYS A 228 -1.84 -11.51 -49.45
N TYR A 229 -1.07 -10.49 -49.17
CA TYR A 229 -1.34 -9.59 -48.01
C TYR A 229 -2.50 -8.64 -48.35
N ASP A 230 -3.42 -8.54 -47.40
CA ASP A 230 -4.55 -7.61 -47.48
C ASP A 230 -4.30 -6.40 -46.55
N PHE A 231 -4.04 -5.26 -47.14
CA PHE A 231 -3.81 -4.00 -46.41
C PHE A 231 -5.08 -3.45 -45.74
N ALA A 232 -6.26 -4.01 -45.99
CA ALA A 232 -7.49 -3.59 -45.34
C ALA A 232 -7.75 -4.31 -44.01
N THR A 233 -7.02 -5.41 -43.77
CA THR A 233 -7.18 -6.21 -42.54
C THR A 233 -6.09 -5.87 -41.54
N PRO A 234 -6.43 -5.58 -40.23
CA PRO A 234 -5.43 -5.39 -39.19
C PRO A 234 -4.57 -6.64 -39.04
N ASP A 235 -3.26 -6.46 -38.99
CA ASP A 235 -2.32 -7.56 -38.79
C ASP A 235 -1.79 -7.52 -37.32
N ALA A 236 -2.16 -8.55 -36.55
CA ALA A 236 -1.71 -8.75 -35.19
C ALA A 236 -0.23 -9.14 -35.07
N ASN A 237 0.41 -9.56 -36.20
CA ASN A 237 1.78 -10.06 -36.20
C ASN A 237 2.78 -9.14 -36.90
N CYS A 238 2.34 -8.18 -37.70
CA CYS A 238 3.15 -7.20 -38.45
C CYS A 238 4.52 -7.74 -38.90
N GLN A 239 4.50 -8.84 -39.67
CA GLN A 239 5.72 -9.50 -40.15
C GLN A 239 6.22 -8.86 -41.43
N GLY A 240 7.46 -9.14 -41.82
CA GLY A 240 8.00 -8.70 -43.11
C GLY A 240 7.14 -9.15 -44.27
N LEU A 241 6.87 -8.22 -45.21
CA LEU A 241 6.09 -8.52 -46.43
C LEU A 241 7.01 -8.78 -47.63
N PHE A 242 6.73 -9.82 -48.33
CA PHE A 242 7.43 -10.21 -49.54
C PHE A 242 6.59 -9.86 -50.76
N TYR A 243 7.21 -9.57 -51.90
CA TYR A 243 6.45 -9.32 -53.10
C TYR A 243 6.81 -10.24 -54.24
N GLN A 244 5.85 -10.49 -55.13
CA GLN A 244 6.04 -11.23 -56.34
C GLN A 244 6.15 -10.33 -57.56
N ILE A 245 7.13 -10.63 -58.40
CA ILE A 245 7.28 -10.11 -59.73
C ILE A 245 7.01 -11.23 -60.74
N GLN A 246 6.22 -10.91 -61.77
CA GLN A 246 6.03 -11.79 -62.92
C GLN A 246 6.82 -11.26 -64.09
N LYS A 247 7.42 -12.17 -64.89
CA LYS A 247 8.17 -11.85 -66.11
C LYS A 247 7.22 -11.61 -67.26
#